data_9e9f61993eaa2549d02a4ff4fac72ec3
#
_entry.id   9e9f61993eaa2549d02a4ff4fac72ec3
#
_cell.length_a   1.000
_cell.length_b   1.000
_cell.length_c   1.000
_cell.angle_alpha   90.00
_cell.angle_beta   90.00
_cell.angle_gamma   90.00
#
_symmetry.space_group_name_H-M   'P 1'
#
loop_
_entity.id
_entity.type
_entity.pdbx_description
1 polymer ?
#
loop_
_entity_poly.entity_id
_entity_poly.type
_entity_poly.pdbx_seq_one_letter_code
_entity_poly.pdbx_strand_id
1 'polypeptide(L)'
;TQLNFKIMKKLLCCFIILCLSVCSFSTIQAVEVENDNVDIMAVAAAMYIKGETSLKFSGGYAGSSYQLFNAPSGAEFRWSIVGSGNCYCYPNGDYCSINVYSPGSYRLVCDVYVNGVRVDGVTTYITVMP
;
A
#
# COMPACT_ATOMS: atom_id res chain seq x y z
N THR A 1 39.25 40.18 20.54
CA THR A 1 39.63 38.78 20.88
C THR A 1 38.59 38.11 21.76
N GLN A 2 38.12 38.78 22.80
CA GLN A 2 37.04 38.23 23.64
C GLN A 2 35.70 38.11 22.91
N LEU A 3 35.40 39.05 22.04
CA LEU A 3 34.21 39.05 21.21
C LEU A 3 34.23 37.89 20.23
N ASN A 4 35.36 37.65 19.58
CA ASN A 4 35.55 36.53 18.67
C ASN A 4 35.46 35.19 19.38
N PHE A 5 35.96 35.11 20.59
CA PHE A 5 35.87 33.92 21.39
C PHE A 5 34.43 33.62 21.87
N LYS A 6 33.68 34.67 22.21
CA LYS A 6 32.23 34.54 22.53
C LYS A 6 31.41 34.13 21.34
N ILE A 7 31.71 34.71 20.16
CA ILE A 7 31.05 34.38 18.92
C ILE A 7 31.38 32.94 18.52
N MET A 8 32.65 32.57 18.65
CA MET A 8 33.09 31.21 18.35
C MET A 8 32.45 30.17 19.28
N LYS A 9 32.35 30.48 20.58
CA LYS A 9 31.66 29.63 21.51
C LYS A 9 30.16 29.52 21.21
N LYS A 10 29.54 30.64 20.85
CA LYS A 10 28.10 30.61 20.41
C LYS A 10 27.92 29.84 19.12
N LEU A 11 28.83 30.04 18.15
CA LEU A 11 28.75 29.25 16.90
C LEU A 11 29.02 27.77 17.16
N LEU A 12 30.01 27.47 18.01
CA LEU A 12 30.29 26.09 18.37
C LEU A 12 29.14 25.45 19.14
N CYS A 13 28.53 26.19 20.08
CA CYS A 13 27.34 25.73 20.76
C CYS A 13 26.14 25.56 19.80
N CYS A 14 25.93 26.50 18.88
CA CYS A 14 24.89 26.36 17.86
C CYS A 14 25.17 25.19 16.93
N PHE A 15 26.44 24.99 16.56
CA PHE A 15 26.81 23.86 15.71
C PHE A 15 26.67 22.53 16.44
N ILE A 16 27.10 22.48 17.71
CA ILE A 16 26.91 21.29 18.54
C ILE A 16 25.43 21.05 18.83
N ILE A 17 24.66 22.10 19.11
CA ILE A 17 23.24 22.00 19.31
C ILE A 17 22.56 21.57 18.00
N LEU A 18 22.99 22.09 16.86
CA LEU A 18 22.46 21.69 15.56
C LEU A 18 22.84 20.25 15.23
N CYS A 19 24.07 19.84 15.45
CA CYS A 19 24.50 18.47 15.28
C CYS A 19 23.83 17.53 16.30
N LEU A 20 23.75 17.95 17.54
CA LEU A 20 23.05 17.20 18.58
C LEU A 20 21.54 17.20 18.38
N SER A 21 20.97 18.29 17.87
CA SER A 21 19.54 18.31 17.55
C SER A 21 19.23 17.45 16.34
N VAL A 22 20.11 17.42 15.34
CA VAL A 22 19.92 16.51 14.19
C VAL A 22 20.13 15.05 14.63
N CYS A 23 21.20 14.78 15.41
CA CYS A 23 21.40 13.43 15.91
C CYS A 23 20.39 13.05 17.01
N SER A 24 20.09 13.97 17.91
CA SER A 24 19.09 13.74 18.95
C SER A 24 17.68 13.69 18.36
N PHE A 25 17.42 14.52 17.37
CA PHE A 25 16.17 14.51 16.65
C PHE A 25 16.01 13.21 15.88
N SER A 26 17.06 12.73 15.21
CA SER A 26 17.03 11.42 14.57
C SER A 26 16.86 10.30 15.60
N THR A 27 17.53 10.41 16.75
CA THR A 27 17.46 9.38 17.79
C THR A 27 16.16 9.46 18.60
N ILE A 28 15.72 10.66 18.95
CA ILE A 28 14.45 10.85 19.65
C ILE A 28 13.26 10.55 18.74
N GLN A 29 13.34 10.97 17.49
CA GLN A 29 12.33 10.58 16.52
C GLN A 29 12.37 9.08 16.21
N ALA A 30 13.54 8.48 16.12
CA ALA A 30 13.64 7.05 15.96
C ALA A 30 13.04 6.31 17.15
N VAL A 31 13.14 6.83 18.37
CA VAL A 31 12.58 6.20 19.56
C VAL A 31 11.09 6.47 19.74
N GLU A 32 10.63 7.70 19.61
CA GLU A 32 9.19 8.03 19.72
C GLU A 32 8.40 7.60 18.50
N VAL A 33 8.98 7.82 17.36
CA VAL A 33 8.43 7.42 16.09
C VAL A 33 8.52 5.91 15.91
N GLU A 34 9.50 5.26 16.50
CA GLU A 34 9.62 3.82 16.47
C GLU A 34 8.43 3.13 17.14
N ASN A 35 7.94 3.64 18.22
CA ASN A 35 6.76 3.07 18.87
C ASN A 35 5.45 3.46 18.16
N ASP A 36 5.29 4.74 17.84
CA ASP A 36 4.05 5.22 17.22
C ASP A 36 4.00 4.90 15.73
N ASN A 37 5.12 4.96 15.02
CA ASN A 37 5.16 4.65 13.60
C ASN A 37 5.19 3.16 13.29
N VAL A 38 5.74 2.35 14.14
CA VAL A 38 5.66 0.90 13.97
C VAL A 38 4.21 0.45 14.03
N ASP A 39 3.45 0.97 14.96
CA ASP A 39 2.03 0.65 15.07
C ASP A 39 1.21 1.25 13.91
N ILE A 40 1.49 2.49 13.52
CA ILE A 40 0.83 3.15 12.39
C ILE A 40 1.24 2.50 11.07
N MET A 41 2.52 2.19 10.88
CA MET A 41 2.99 1.51 9.67
C MET A 41 2.48 0.07 9.58
N ALA A 42 2.41 -0.67 10.69
CA ALA A 42 1.83 -2.00 10.72
C ALA A 42 0.34 -1.99 10.37
N VAL A 43 -0.39 -0.96 10.79
CA VAL A 43 -1.81 -0.77 10.45
C VAL A 43 -2.00 -0.27 9.03
N ALA A 44 -1.13 0.62 8.55
CA ALA A 44 -1.24 1.20 7.20
C ALA A 44 -0.70 0.29 6.10
N ALA A 45 0.15 -0.68 6.41
CA ALA A 45 0.91 -1.43 5.41
C ALA A 45 0.13 -2.56 4.74
N ALA A 46 -0.98 -3.02 5.30
CA ALA A 46 -1.67 -4.19 4.79
C ALA A 46 -2.79 -3.82 3.81
N MET A 47 -2.44 -3.52 2.57
CA MET A 47 -3.44 -3.52 1.49
C MET A 47 -3.90 -4.94 1.21
N TYR A 48 -5.19 -5.15 1.06
CA TYR A 48 -5.75 -6.45 0.71
C TYR A 48 -7.02 -6.30 -0.13
N ILE A 49 -7.28 -7.32 -0.92
CA ILE A 49 -8.51 -7.44 -1.71
C ILE A 49 -9.50 -8.28 -0.92
N LYS A 50 -10.71 -7.76 -0.71
CA LYS A 50 -11.83 -8.47 -0.12
C LYS A 50 -12.81 -8.85 -1.20
N GLY A 51 -13.25 -10.10 -1.18
CA GLY A 51 -14.24 -10.68 -2.09
C GLY A 51 -14.29 -12.20 -1.92
N GLU A 52 -15.21 -12.85 -2.62
CA GLU A 52 -15.31 -14.30 -2.57
C GLU A 52 -14.17 -14.97 -3.33
N THR A 53 -13.48 -15.90 -2.69
CA THR A 53 -12.38 -16.66 -3.30
C THR A 53 -12.82 -18.01 -3.87
N SER A 54 -14.08 -18.40 -3.64
CA SER A 54 -14.68 -19.63 -4.16
C SER A 54 -16.03 -19.30 -4.76
N LEU A 55 -16.14 -19.40 -6.07
CA LEU A 55 -17.36 -19.10 -6.82
C LEU A 55 -17.96 -20.39 -7.39
N LYS A 56 -19.27 -20.40 -7.54
CA LYS A 56 -19.97 -21.48 -8.23
C LYS A 56 -20.30 -21.05 -9.65
N PHE A 57 -19.92 -21.89 -10.60
CA PHE A 57 -20.30 -21.70 -12.00
C PHE A 57 -21.77 -22.07 -12.20
N SER A 58 -22.54 -21.12 -12.70
CA SER A 58 -23.99 -21.37 -12.94
C SER A 58 -24.48 -20.46 -14.06
N GLY A 59 -25.34 -21.01 -14.92
CA GLY A 59 -25.93 -20.20 -16.00
C GLY A 59 -24.96 -19.68 -17.06
N GLY A 60 -23.81 -20.35 -17.22
CA GLY A 60 -22.80 -19.98 -18.23
C GLY A 60 -21.72 -19.01 -17.77
N TYR A 61 -21.78 -18.55 -16.54
CA TYR A 61 -20.72 -17.72 -15.95
C TYR A 61 -20.71 -17.81 -14.43
N ALA A 62 -19.63 -17.32 -13.82
CA ALA A 62 -19.55 -16.98 -12.41
C ALA A 62 -19.06 -15.54 -12.27
N GLY A 63 -19.66 -14.78 -11.38
CA GLY A 63 -19.32 -13.39 -11.17
C GLY A 63 -19.29 -13.02 -9.69
N SER A 64 -18.43 -12.07 -9.34
CA SER A 64 -18.36 -11.50 -8.00
C SER A 64 -17.74 -10.09 -8.06
N SER A 65 -17.83 -9.37 -6.95
CA SER A 65 -17.25 -8.05 -6.79
C SER A 65 -16.19 -8.06 -5.71
N TYR A 66 -15.13 -7.30 -5.95
CA TYR A 66 -13.96 -7.20 -5.09
C TYR A 66 -13.68 -5.75 -4.75
N GLN A 67 -13.15 -5.52 -3.57
CA GLN A 67 -12.74 -4.20 -3.14
C GLN A 67 -11.34 -4.25 -2.55
N LEU A 68 -10.51 -3.28 -2.90
CA LEU A 68 -9.20 -3.06 -2.29
C LEU A 68 -9.36 -2.19 -1.04
N PHE A 69 -8.74 -2.61 0.05
CA PHE A 69 -8.72 -1.91 1.33
C PHE A 69 -7.33 -1.40 1.67
N ASN A 70 -7.28 -0.37 2.51
CA ASN A 70 -6.07 0.24 3.06
C ASN A 70 -5.14 0.85 2.01
N ALA A 71 -5.69 1.27 0.87
CA ALA A 71 -4.91 1.99 -0.14
C ALA A 71 -4.53 3.40 0.35
N PRO A 72 -3.38 3.92 -0.08
CA PRO A 72 -2.99 5.29 0.21
C PRO A 72 -3.98 6.30 -0.37
N SER A 73 -4.08 7.46 0.26
CA SER A 73 -4.89 8.56 -0.26
C SER A 73 -4.37 9.01 -1.64
N GLY A 74 -5.28 9.28 -2.57
CA GLY A 74 -4.94 9.70 -3.93
C GLY A 74 -4.41 8.59 -4.82
N ALA A 75 -4.58 7.33 -4.42
CA ALA A 75 -4.17 6.20 -5.24
C ALA A 75 -5.05 6.01 -6.49
N GLU A 76 -4.41 5.59 -7.57
CA GLU A 76 -5.05 5.09 -8.78
C GLU A 76 -4.92 3.57 -8.83
N PHE A 77 -5.93 2.90 -9.37
CA PHE A 77 -6.03 1.45 -9.36
C PHE A 77 -6.10 0.90 -10.79
N ARG A 78 -5.31 -0.13 -11.04
CA ARG A 78 -5.34 -0.87 -12.30
C ARG A 78 -5.61 -2.33 -12.02
N TRP A 79 -6.81 -2.76 -12.34
CA TRP A 79 -7.27 -4.11 -12.15
C TRP A 79 -7.02 -4.96 -13.39
N SER A 80 -6.63 -6.20 -13.15
CA SER A 80 -6.48 -7.21 -14.19
C SER A 80 -6.83 -8.59 -13.66
N ILE A 81 -7.36 -9.46 -14.52
CA ILE A 81 -7.64 -10.85 -14.20
C ILE A 81 -7.05 -11.76 -15.26
N VAL A 82 -6.47 -12.86 -14.81
CA VAL A 82 -5.96 -13.93 -15.66
C VAL A 82 -6.34 -15.28 -15.08
N GLY A 83 -6.52 -16.29 -15.91
CA GLY A 83 -6.87 -17.62 -15.42
C GLY A 83 -7.09 -18.65 -16.49
N SER A 84 -7.74 -19.74 -16.10
CA SER A 84 -7.88 -20.96 -16.89
C SER A 84 -8.75 -20.80 -18.14
N GLY A 85 -9.56 -19.75 -18.22
CA GLY A 85 -10.45 -19.53 -19.34
C GLY A 85 -10.80 -18.07 -19.56
N ASN A 86 -11.79 -17.81 -20.37
CA ASN A 86 -12.24 -16.46 -20.65
C ASN A 86 -12.71 -15.77 -19.36
N CYS A 87 -12.13 -14.62 -19.08
CA CYS A 87 -12.43 -13.83 -17.91
C CYS A 87 -12.30 -12.34 -18.22
N TYR A 88 -13.13 -11.55 -17.56
CA TYR A 88 -13.16 -10.10 -17.72
C TYR A 88 -13.27 -9.45 -16.36
N CYS A 89 -12.60 -8.31 -16.17
CA CYS A 89 -12.79 -7.44 -15.02
C CYS A 89 -13.33 -6.08 -15.47
N TYR A 90 -14.13 -5.49 -14.62
CA TYR A 90 -14.80 -4.21 -14.81
C TYR A 90 -14.40 -3.30 -13.65
N PRO A 91 -13.30 -2.53 -13.78
CA PRO A 91 -12.80 -1.66 -12.74
C PRO A 91 -13.71 -0.47 -12.48
N ASN A 92 -13.82 -0.09 -11.21
CA ASN A 92 -14.46 1.14 -10.78
C ASN A 92 -13.76 1.66 -9.52
N GLY A 93 -12.66 2.40 -9.71
CA GLY A 93 -11.81 2.85 -8.61
C GLY A 93 -11.22 1.69 -7.82
N ASP A 94 -11.43 1.70 -6.51
CA ASP A 94 -11.01 0.64 -5.59
C ASP A 94 -11.87 -0.64 -5.66
N TYR A 95 -12.92 -0.65 -6.49
CA TYR A 95 -13.76 -1.80 -6.78
C TYR A 95 -13.45 -2.41 -8.14
N CYS A 96 -13.68 -3.71 -8.26
CA CYS A 96 -13.67 -4.43 -9.51
C CYS A 96 -14.72 -5.54 -9.48
N SER A 97 -15.60 -5.58 -10.48
CA SER A 97 -16.45 -6.74 -10.72
C SER A 97 -15.79 -7.64 -11.75
N ILE A 98 -15.95 -8.95 -11.60
CA ILE A 98 -15.44 -9.93 -12.56
C ILE A 98 -16.56 -10.80 -13.10
N ASN A 99 -16.36 -11.25 -14.34
CA ASN A 99 -17.10 -12.37 -14.92
C ASN A 99 -16.12 -13.39 -15.49
N VAL A 100 -16.29 -14.63 -15.15
CA VAL A 100 -15.52 -15.77 -15.66
C VAL A 100 -16.46 -16.78 -16.30
N TYR A 101 -16.06 -17.34 -17.43
CA TYR A 101 -16.92 -18.13 -18.30
C TYR A 101 -16.53 -19.60 -18.37
N SER A 102 -15.72 -20.04 -17.43
CA SER A 102 -15.41 -21.46 -17.24
C SER A 102 -15.00 -21.75 -15.80
N PRO A 103 -15.23 -22.96 -15.29
CA PRO A 103 -14.61 -23.41 -14.04
C PRO A 103 -13.09 -23.42 -14.14
N GLY A 104 -12.43 -23.21 -12.99
CA GLY A 104 -10.98 -23.23 -12.92
C GLY A 104 -10.41 -22.25 -11.92
N SER A 105 -9.12 -21.96 -12.05
CA SER A 105 -8.38 -21.04 -11.17
C SER A 105 -8.09 -19.72 -11.86
N TYR A 106 -8.32 -18.65 -11.15
CA TYR A 106 -8.13 -17.28 -11.61
C TYR A 106 -7.33 -16.47 -10.61
N ARG A 107 -6.65 -15.47 -11.10
CA ARG A 107 -5.88 -14.53 -10.30
C ARG A 107 -6.31 -13.11 -10.64
N LEU A 108 -6.87 -12.41 -9.67
CA LEU A 108 -7.22 -11.01 -9.76
C LEU A 108 -6.10 -10.18 -9.12
N VAL A 109 -5.62 -9.18 -9.84
CA VAL A 109 -4.54 -8.29 -9.40
C VAL A 109 -5.04 -6.86 -9.45
N CYS A 110 -4.70 -6.09 -8.43
CA CYS A 110 -4.85 -4.65 -8.40
C CYS A 110 -3.49 -4.00 -8.24
N ASP A 111 -2.99 -3.37 -9.28
CA ASP A 111 -1.79 -2.52 -9.20
C ASP A 111 -2.18 -1.13 -8.72
N VAL A 112 -1.49 -0.66 -7.69
CA VAL A 112 -1.76 0.61 -7.01
C VAL A 112 -0.67 1.61 -7.38
N TYR A 113 -1.10 2.78 -7.82
CA TYR A 113 -0.23 3.88 -8.25
C TYR A 113 -0.50 5.13 -7.42
N VAL A 114 0.55 5.85 -7.08
CA VAL A 114 0.46 7.19 -6.48
C VAL A 114 1.34 8.12 -7.30
N ASN A 115 0.79 9.23 -7.76
CA ASN A 115 1.48 10.18 -8.64
C ASN A 115 2.13 9.51 -9.87
N GLY A 116 1.45 8.55 -10.47
CA GLY A 116 1.93 7.81 -11.63
C GLY A 116 3.00 6.75 -11.36
N VAL A 117 3.41 6.55 -10.10
CA VAL A 117 4.39 5.54 -9.70
C VAL A 117 3.66 4.35 -9.07
N ARG A 118 3.98 3.14 -9.54
CA ARG A 118 3.46 1.91 -8.94
C ARG A 118 4.07 1.73 -7.54
N VAL A 119 3.21 1.70 -6.52
CA VAL A 119 3.64 1.55 -5.13
C VAL A 119 3.44 0.14 -4.60
N ASP A 120 2.45 -0.58 -5.13
CA ASP A 120 2.21 -1.98 -4.74
C ASP A 120 1.38 -2.71 -5.79
N GLY A 121 1.28 -4.04 -5.64
CA GLY A 121 0.38 -4.90 -6.40
C GLY A 121 -0.22 -5.96 -5.48
N VAL A 122 -1.52 -5.91 -5.29
CA VAL A 122 -2.26 -6.83 -4.44
C VAL A 122 -2.92 -7.90 -5.28
N THR A 123 -2.81 -9.15 -4.86
CA THR A 123 -3.32 -10.31 -5.59
C THR A 123 -4.29 -11.10 -4.73
N THR A 124 -5.37 -11.56 -5.33
CA THR A 124 -6.23 -12.59 -4.76
C THR A 124 -6.44 -13.73 -5.77
N TYR A 125 -6.55 -14.94 -5.26
CA TYR A 125 -6.78 -16.14 -6.04
C TYR A 125 -8.23 -16.58 -5.88
N ILE A 126 -8.83 -16.95 -6.99
CA ILE A 126 -10.26 -17.27 -7.09
C ILE A 126 -10.39 -18.65 -7.71
N THR A 127 -11.12 -19.53 -7.06
CA THR A 127 -11.48 -20.85 -7.60
C THR A 127 -12.92 -20.86 -8.01
N VAL A 128 -13.18 -21.22 -9.25
CA VAL A 128 -14.53 -21.37 -9.79
C VAL A 128 -14.83 -22.86 -9.93
N MET A 129 -15.77 -23.31 -9.14
CA MET A 129 -16.21 -24.72 -9.12
C MET A 129 -17.35 -24.93 -10.13
N PRO A 130 -17.41 -26.11 -10.73
CA PRO A 130 -18.53 -26.52 -11.60
C PRO A 130 -19.90 -26.40 -10.94
#